data_7ed7a4ef6fae8c315f8ce639edafc26c
#
_entry.id   7ed7a4ef6fae8c315f8ce639edafc26c
#
_cell.length_a   1.000
_cell.length_b   1.000
_cell.length_c   1.000
_cell.angle_alpha   90.00
_cell.angle_beta   90.00
_cell.angle_gamma   90.00
#
_symmetry.space_group_name_H-M   'P 1'
#
loop_
_entity.id
_entity.type
_entity.pdbx_description
1 polymer ?
#
loop_
_entity_poly.entity_id
_entity_poly.type
_entity_poly.pdbx_seq_one_letter_code
_entity_poly.pdbx_strand_id
1 'polypeptide(L)'
;MKNTTTLQSKRSITVLLGVLLYFSSLSAQTMQDTIIANFSLMERIPKEKLYLHLDKPFYGAGEKIWFKGYLVNAITHQDNAQSNFIITELINRSDSIVERKKIHRDSLGFHNAFTLPATLPAGDYYLRGYSNWMLNEDPDFFFSRNIKIGNSIDNTIVSSIEYQQEDDTHYTAKIKFTSNVQAVFENTTIKYLYLENGKIKNKGKKKTDENGWISISLPDLKSPAARRIEVEFDDPQYIYKRTFYLPVFTNDFDVKFFPEGGALLSIPHQNVAFKVQGADGFSKEVEGFLFNSKGDTLTNFRSEHNGMGIFTMNPVDNETYYVTARTNDSITKRFDLPAIEPKGISIAMSHYKQEIRYEIQKTETTEWPQKLFLLAHTRGKLAILQPINPERTFGKMNDSLFTEGITHFMLIDEQGNALSERLIFVPDHKPNQWQITTDQPTYGKREKVSLQIAAK
;
A
#
# COMPACT_ATOMS: atom_id res chain seq x y z
N MET A 1 -0.21 57.19 70.25
CA MET A 1 -0.26 56.85 68.79
C MET A 1 0.92 56.00 68.39
N LYS A 2 0.86 54.69 68.55
CA LYS A 2 1.77 53.69 68.01
C LYS A 2 0.99 52.37 67.99
N ASN A 3 0.97 51.67 66.88
CA ASN A 3 0.45 50.31 66.59
C ASN A 3 -0.77 50.21 65.70
N THR A 4 -0.64 50.67 64.45
CA THR A 4 -1.57 50.28 63.39
C THR A 4 -0.91 49.95 62.01
N THR A 5 0.42 50.00 61.88
CA THR A 5 1.14 49.78 60.61
C THR A 5 1.71 48.38 60.41
N THR A 6 1.76 47.51 61.43
CA THR A 6 2.38 46.20 61.35
C THR A 6 1.41 45.04 61.04
N LEU A 7 0.10 45.25 61.11
CA LEU A 7 -0.89 44.21 60.78
C LEU A 7 -1.29 44.17 59.28
N GLN A 8 -1.16 45.28 58.57
CA GLN A 8 -1.50 45.31 57.14
C GLN A 8 -0.41 44.67 56.26
N SER A 9 0.86 44.73 56.65
CA SER A 9 1.96 44.15 55.89
C SER A 9 1.97 42.62 55.97
N LYS A 10 1.57 42.02 57.08
CA LYS A 10 1.48 40.59 57.25
C LYS A 10 0.32 39.95 56.45
N ARG A 11 -0.82 40.64 56.33
CA ARG A 11 -1.94 40.15 55.54
C ARG A 11 -1.66 40.21 54.03
N SER A 12 -0.97 41.23 53.53
CA SER A 12 -0.60 41.36 52.12
C SER A 12 0.42 40.31 51.69
N ILE A 13 1.38 39.97 52.54
CA ILE A 13 2.38 38.91 52.27
C ILE A 13 1.72 37.53 52.27
N THR A 14 0.77 37.26 53.16
CA THR A 14 0.05 35.97 53.21
C THR A 14 -0.88 35.77 51.98
N VAL A 15 -1.51 36.83 51.50
CA VAL A 15 -2.34 36.77 50.29
C VAL A 15 -1.47 36.63 49.04
N LEU A 16 -0.30 37.29 48.98
CA LEU A 16 0.64 37.15 47.86
C LEU A 16 1.26 35.76 47.81
N LEU A 17 1.62 35.15 48.95
CA LEU A 17 2.08 33.76 49.00
C LEU A 17 0.96 32.76 48.66
N GLY A 18 -0.27 32.99 49.08
CA GLY A 18 -1.42 32.17 48.70
C GLY A 18 -1.75 32.22 47.21
N VAL A 19 -1.63 33.40 46.58
CA VAL A 19 -1.80 33.56 45.13
C VAL A 19 -0.64 32.94 44.35
N LEU A 20 0.60 33.05 44.83
CA LEU A 20 1.76 32.39 44.24
C LEU A 20 1.68 30.84 44.35
N LEU A 21 1.16 30.33 45.48
CA LEU A 21 0.91 28.88 45.65
C LEU A 21 -0.29 28.39 44.82
N TYR A 22 -1.26 29.24 44.51
CA TYR A 22 -2.39 28.89 43.65
C TYR A 22 -2.01 28.89 42.16
N PHE A 23 -1.04 29.71 41.74
CA PHE A 23 -0.51 29.69 40.38
C PHE A 23 0.53 28.56 40.16
N SER A 24 1.11 28.01 41.21
CA SER A 24 2.02 26.85 41.11
C SER A 24 1.29 25.50 40.99
N SER A 25 -0.04 25.49 41.11
CA SER A 25 -0.89 24.31 40.86
C SER A 25 -1.53 24.29 39.48
N LEU A 26 -1.11 25.13 38.55
CA LEU A 26 -1.25 24.83 37.12
C LEU A 26 -0.34 23.61 36.83
N SER A 27 -0.90 22.42 37.01
CA SER A 27 -0.28 21.17 36.69
C SER A 27 0.29 21.29 35.29
N ALA A 28 1.62 21.34 35.17
CA ALA A 28 2.24 21.21 33.88
C ALA A 28 1.73 19.87 33.32
N GLN A 29 0.93 19.95 32.27
CA GLN A 29 0.40 18.78 31.61
C GLN A 29 1.56 17.89 31.25
N THR A 30 1.59 16.65 31.71
CA THR A 30 2.69 15.74 31.43
C THR A 30 2.64 15.38 29.96
N MET A 31 3.78 15.01 29.37
CA MET A 31 3.85 14.50 28.00
C MET A 31 2.85 13.35 27.82
N GLN A 32 2.74 12.45 28.78
CA GLN A 32 1.80 11.34 28.76
C GLN A 32 0.34 11.81 28.67
N ASP A 33 -0.05 12.80 29.49
CA ASP A 33 -1.41 13.36 29.46
C ASP A 33 -1.71 14.01 28.10
N THR A 34 -0.72 14.67 27.50
CA THR A 34 -0.83 15.26 26.17
C THR A 34 -1.03 14.18 25.08
N ILE A 35 -0.26 13.11 25.13
CA ILE A 35 -0.41 11.98 24.19
C ILE A 35 -1.80 11.34 24.34
N ILE A 36 -2.20 11.01 25.56
CA ILE A 36 -3.53 10.41 25.84
C ILE A 36 -4.64 11.33 25.36
N ALA A 37 -4.54 12.64 25.62
CA ALA A 37 -5.52 13.60 25.15
C ALA A 37 -5.60 13.68 23.63
N ASN A 38 -4.45 13.65 22.94
CA ASN A 38 -4.40 13.68 21.48
C ASN A 38 -5.02 12.42 20.86
N PHE A 39 -4.71 11.23 21.38
CA PHE A 39 -5.34 9.99 20.91
C PHE A 39 -6.85 9.99 21.18
N SER A 40 -7.26 10.45 22.36
CA SER A 40 -8.68 10.58 22.72
C SER A 40 -9.41 11.57 21.81
N LEU A 41 -8.75 12.65 21.40
CA LEU A 41 -9.30 13.60 20.43
C LEU A 41 -9.43 12.96 19.04
N MET A 42 -8.39 12.22 18.59
CA MET A 42 -8.44 11.50 17.31
C MET A 42 -9.58 10.48 17.25
N GLU A 43 -9.84 9.77 18.35
CA GLU A 43 -10.96 8.82 18.43
C GLU A 43 -12.34 9.49 18.32
N ARG A 44 -12.45 10.78 18.72
CA ARG A 44 -13.70 11.55 18.63
C ARG A 44 -13.93 12.15 17.24
N ILE A 45 -12.87 12.35 16.45
CA ILE A 45 -13.00 12.87 15.09
C ILE A 45 -13.56 11.74 14.21
N PRO A 46 -14.72 11.94 13.56
CA PRO A 46 -15.26 10.92 12.67
C PRO A 46 -14.27 10.61 11.54
N LYS A 47 -13.82 9.36 11.47
CA LYS A 47 -13.07 8.83 10.35
C LYS A 47 -13.84 7.69 9.75
N GLU A 48 -14.00 7.69 8.44
CA GLU A 48 -14.77 6.68 7.73
C GLU A 48 -13.86 5.85 6.84
N LYS A 49 -14.17 4.57 6.69
CA LYS A 49 -13.51 3.65 5.77
C LYS A 49 -14.56 2.94 4.95
N LEU A 50 -14.43 2.99 3.63
CA LEU A 50 -15.33 2.31 2.71
C LEU A 50 -14.65 1.04 2.16
N TYR A 51 -15.40 -0.04 2.10
CA TYR A 51 -15.07 -1.24 1.35
C TYR A 51 -16.21 -1.58 0.39
N LEU A 52 -15.89 -1.88 -0.87
CA LEU A 52 -16.86 -2.34 -1.87
C LEU A 52 -16.63 -3.83 -2.15
N HIS A 53 -17.63 -4.64 -1.85
CA HIS A 53 -17.65 -6.06 -2.17
C HIS A 53 -18.30 -6.25 -3.53
N LEU A 54 -17.55 -6.75 -4.50
CA LEU A 54 -18.00 -6.99 -5.88
C LEU A 54 -18.44 -8.45 -6.04
N ASP A 55 -19.40 -8.69 -6.91
CA ASP A 55 -19.92 -10.02 -7.22
C ASP A 55 -18.96 -10.89 -8.03
N LYS A 56 -18.05 -10.27 -8.83
CA LYS A 56 -17.09 -10.98 -9.68
C LYS A 56 -15.72 -10.30 -9.70
N PRO A 57 -14.65 -11.03 -10.04
CA PRO A 57 -13.32 -10.46 -10.20
C PRO A 57 -13.07 -9.84 -11.59
N PHE A 58 -13.91 -10.17 -12.61
CA PHE A 58 -13.83 -9.66 -13.99
C PHE A 58 -15.22 -9.60 -14.61
N TYR A 59 -15.38 -8.79 -15.66
CA TYR A 59 -16.70 -8.54 -16.30
C TYR A 59 -16.58 -8.49 -17.82
N GLY A 60 -17.71 -8.73 -18.49
CA GLY A 60 -17.89 -8.47 -19.91
C GLY A 60 -18.58 -7.12 -20.15
N ALA A 61 -18.27 -6.46 -21.26
CA ALA A 61 -19.06 -5.32 -21.74
C ALA A 61 -20.52 -5.77 -21.95
N GLY A 62 -21.48 -4.93 -21.57
CA GLY A 62 -22.90 -5.28 -21.53
C GLY A 62 -23.36 -5.92 -20.21
N GLU A 63 -22.46 -6.36 -19.34
CA GLU A 63 -22.80 -6.89 -18.03
C GLU A 63 -22.99 -5.79 -16.97
N LYS A 64 -23.32 -6.23 -15.75
CA LYS A 64 -23.42 -5.35 -14.58
C LYS A 64 -22.34 -5.70 -13.58
N ILE A 65 -21.69 -4.69 -13.01
CA ILE A 65 -20.85 -4.79 -11.83
C ILE A 65 -21.73 -4.57 -10.62
N TRP A 66 -22.19 -5.64 -9.99
CA TRP A 66 -22.92 -5.53 -8.74
C TRP A 66 -21.96 -5.35 -7.57
N PHE A 67 -22.34 -4.49 -6.64
CA PHE A 67 -21.53 -4.30 -5.44
C PHE A 67 -22.38 -3.94 -4.23
N LYS A 68 -21.83 -4.29 -3.06
CA LYS A 68 -22.29 -3.85 -1.74
C LYS A 68 -21.18 -3.03 -1.08
N GLY A 69 -21.54 -1.85 -0.57
CA GLY A 69 -20.64 -0.97 0.16
C GLY A 69 -20.80 -1.16 1.66
N TYR A 70 -19.68 -1.27 2.36
CA TYR A 70 -19.57 -1.29 3.81
C TYR A 70 -18.82 -0.02 4.23
N LEU A 71 -19.55 0.92 4.80
CA LEU A 71 -18.99 2.17 5.33
C LEU A 71 -18.97 2.06 6.84
N VAL A 72 -17.79 2.09 7.42
CA VAL A 72 -17.56 1.89 8.84
C VAL A 72 -16.73 3.02 9.43
N ASN A 73 -16.72 3.15 10.74
CA ASN A 73 -15.71 3.95 11.41
C ASN A 73 -14.32 3.35 11.18
N ALA A 74 -13.37 4.15 10.72
CA ALA A 74 -12.04 3.68 10.31
C ALA A 74 -11.20 3.13 11.48
N ILE A 75 -11.49 3.54 12.71
CA ILE A 75 -10.76 3.14 13.92
C ILE A 75 -11.34 1.84 14.49
N THR A 76 -12.65 1.81 14.68
CA THR A 76 -13.34 0.71 15.38
C THR A 76 -13.89 -0.37 14.46
N HIS A 77 -13.99 -0.10 13.16
CA HIS A 77 -14.68 -0.91 12.15
C HIS A 77 -16.17 -1.16 12.45
N GLN A 78 -16.75 -0.38 13.35
CA GLN A 78 -18.18 -0.46 13.66
C GLN A 78 -19.02 0.31 12.64
N ASP A 79 -20.25 -0.13 12.45
CA ASP A 79 -21.22 0.51 11.55
C ASP A 79 -21.87 1.73 12.23
N ASN A 80 -21.06 2.76 12.46
CA ASN A 80 -21.47 4.04 13.03
C ASN A 80 -20.97 5.24 12.21
N ALA A 81 -20.80 5.04 10.90
CA ALA A 81 -20.40 6.09 9.97
C ALA A 81 -21.44 7.22 9.92
N GLN A 82 -20.95 8.46 9.75
CA GLN A 82 -21.78 9.66 9.72
C GLN A 82 -22.41 9.94 8.35
N SER A 83 -21.75 9.47 7.28
CA SER A 83 -22.20 9.74 5.91
C SER A 83 -23.40 8.88 5.52
N ASN A 84 -24.45 9.53 4.99
CA ASN A 84 -25.65 8.88 4.49
C ASN A 84 -25.58 8.52 3.01
N PHE A 85 -24.47 8.83 2.34
CA PHE A 85 -24.24 8.45 0.96
C PHE A 85 -22.75 8.20 0.71
N ILE A 86 -22.48 7.39 -0.30
CA ILE A 86 -21.16 7.16 -0.85
C ILE A 86 -21.12 7.56 -2.32
N ILE A 87 -19.92 7.88 -2.79
CA ILE A 87 -19.64 8.11 -4.21
C ILE A 87 -18.84 6.93 -4.71
N THR A 88 -19.23 6.39 -5.87
CA THR A 88 -18.50 5.32 -6.54
C THR A 88 -18.25 5.72 -7.99
N GLU A 89 -17.07 5.39 -8.51
CA GLU A 89 -16.62 5.81 -9.84
C GLU A 89 -15.98 4.62 -10.55
N LEU A 90 -16.44 4.37 -11.77
CA LEU A 90 -15.74 3.49 -12.70
C LEU A 90 -14.82 4.35 -13.55
N ILE A 91 -13.53 4.04 -13.57
CA ILE A 91 -12.48 4.86 -14.17
C ILE A 91 -11.69 3.98 -15.13
N ASN A 92 -11.40 4.50 -16.32
CA ASN A 92 -10.58 3.79 -17.30
C ASN A 92 -9.08 4.01 -17.05
N ARG A 93 -8.23 3.31 -17.76
CA ARG A 93 -6.78 3.39 -17.61
C ARG A 93 -6.17 4.75 -18.02
N SER A 94 -6.95 5.62 -18.66
CA SER A 94 -6.54 7.00 -19.00
C SER A 94 -7.03 8.02 -17.95
N ASP A 95 -7.36 7.56 -16.74
CA ASP A 95 -7.91 8.34 -15.62
C ASP A 95 -9.22 9.10 -15.94
N SER A 96 -9.94 8.66 -16.96
CA SER A 96 -11.23 9.24 -17.31
C SER A 96 -12.35 8.50 -16.58
N ILE A 97 -13.24 9.26 -15.95
CA ILE A 97 -14.43 8.70 -15.29
C ILE A 97 -15.41 8.25 -16.35
N VAL A 98 -15.68 6.95 -16.42
CA VAL A 98 -16.68 6.34 -17.31
C VAL A 98 -18.07 6.56 -16.77
N GLU A 99 -18.26 6.31 -15.48
CA GLU A 99 -19.52 6.54 -14.78
C GLU A 99 -19.28 6.86 -13.32
N ARG A 100 -20.08 7.79 -12.76
CA ARG A 100 -20.07 8.15 -11.33
C ARG A 100 -21.47 7.96 -10.76
N LYS A 101 -21.55 7.35 -9.58
CA LYS A 101 -22.80 7.18 -8.86
C LYS A 101 -22.70 7.76 -7.46
N LYS A 102 -23.77 8.45 -7.03
CA LYS A 102 -24.01 8.82 -5.65
C LYS A 102 -25.08 7.88 -5.10
N ILE A 103 -24.75 7.14 -4.07
CA ILE A 103 -25.58 6.05 -3.54
C ILE A 103 -25.95 6.39 -2.11
N HIS A 104 -27.24 6.53 -1.87
CA HIS A 104 -27.77 6.74 -0.53
C HIS A 104 -27.89 5.41 0.23
N ARG A 105 -27.72 5.49 1.53
CA ARG A 105 -27.93 4.36 2.44
C ARG A 105 -29.44 4.08 2.56
N ASP A 106 -29.80 2.83 2.47
CA ASP A 106 -31.14 2.32 2.76
C ASP A 106 -31.11 1.28 3.88
N SER A 107 -32.21 0.55 4.08
CA SER A 107 -32.33 -0.49 5.11
C SER A 107 -31.36 -1.67 4.91
N LEU A 108 -30.84 -1.87 3.69
CA LEU A 108 -29.85 -2.91 3.33
C LEU A 108 -28.41 -2.37 3.29
N GLY A 109 -28.22 -1.08 3.57
CA GLY A 109 -26.93 -0.38 3.49
C GLY A 109 -26.69 0.28 2.13
N PHE A 110 -25.45 0.27 1.66
CA PHE A 110 -25.10 0.80 0.35
C PHE A 110 -24.99 -0.34 -0.66
N HIS A 111 -25.81 -0.31 -1.70
CA HIS A 111 -25.74 -1.28 -2.78
C HIS A 111 -26.16 -0.66 -4.11
N ASN A 112 -25.54 -1.08 -5.19
CA ASN A 112 -25.86 -0.60 -6.53
C ASN A 112 -25.17 -1.51 -7.56
N ALA A 113 -25.30 -1.13 -8.84
CA ALA A 113 -24.56 -1.74 -9.94
C ALA A 113 -24.14 -0.70 -10.97
N PHE A 114 -22.97 -0.85 -11.58
CA PHE A 114 -22.64 -0.21 -12.84
C PHE A 114 -23.15 -1.06 -13.99
N THR A 115 -23.90 -0.47 -14.90
CA THR A 115 -24.31 -1.15 -16.14
C THR A 115 -23.29 -0.81 -17.22
N LEU A 116 -22.48 -1.79 -17.62
CA LEU A 116 -21.45 -1.58 -18.62
C LEU A 116 -22.08 -1.46 -20.01
N PRO A 117 -21.79 -0.39 -20.77
CA PRO A 117 -22.20 -0.34 -22.18
C PRO A 117 -21.63 -1.54 -22.95
N ALA A 118 -22.41 -2.10 -23.87
CA ALA A 118 -21.92 -3.18 -24.75
C ALA A 118 -20.75 -2.72 -25.64
N THR A 119 -20.65 -1.43 -25.87
CA THR A 119 -19.58 -0.78 -26.68
C THR A 119 -18.36 -0.39 -25.80
N LEU A 120 -18.37 -0.70 -24.50
CA LEU A 120 -17.25 -0.35 -23.63
C LEU A 120 -15.99 -1.10 -24.07
N PRO A 121 -14.88 -0.42 -24.34
CA PRO A 121 -13.64 -1.07 -24.78
C PRO A 121 -13.14 -2.10 -23.78
N ALA A 122 -12.59 -3.21 -24.28
CA ALA A 122 -11.88 -4.17 -23.44
C ALA A 122 -10.62 -3.52 -22.84
N GLY A 123 -10.32 -3.83 -21.57
CA GLY A 123 -9.14 -3.29 -20.90
C GLY A 123 -9.21 -3.35 -19.38
N ASP A 124 -8.22 -2.69 -18.77
CA ASP A 124 -8.16 -2.51 -17.33
C ASP A 124 -8.90 -1.24 -16.93
N TYR A 125 -9.73 -1.38 -15.93
CA TYR A 125 -10.48 -0.31 -15.29
C TYR A 125 -10.21 -0.36 -13.79
N TYR A 126 -10.52 0.71 -13.09
CA TYR A 126 -10.56 0.64 -11.64
C TYR A 126 -11.83 1.26 -11.09
N LEU A 127 -12.28 0.67 -10.00
CA LEU A 127 -13.41 1.14 -9.23
C LEU A 127 -12.87 1.89 -8.02
N ARG A 128 -13.25 3.16 -7.89
CA ARG A 128 -12.96 3.99 -6.74
C ARG A 128 -14.22 4.25 -5.95
N GLY A 129 -14.11 4.26 -4.62
CA GLY A 129 -15.24 4.53 -3.74
C GLY A 129 -14.82 5.33 -2.52
N TYR A 130 -15.64 6.32 -2.11
CA TYR A 130 -15.39 7.16 -0.96
C TYR A 130 -16.68 7.79 -0.42
N SER A 131 -16.66 8.21 0.84
CA SER A 131 -17.68 9.07 1.43
C SER A 131 -17.24 10.53 1.42
N ASN A 132 -18.16 11.43 1.74
CA ASN A 132 -17.81 12.84 1.82
C ASN A 132 -16.79 13.14 2.94
N TRP A 133 -16.82 12.41 4.05
CA TRP A 133 -15.84 12.54 5.13
C TRP A 133 -14.44 12.09 4.70
N MET A 134 -14.34 11.06 3.86
CA MET A 134 -13.06 10.56 3.38
C MET A 134 -12.32 11.57 2.49
N LEU A 135 -12.99 12.60 1.97
CA LEU A 135 -12.35 13.69 1.21
C LEU A 135 -11.41 14.56 2.08
N ASN A 136 -11.46 14.43 3.41
CA ASN A 136 -10.50 15.07 4.32
C ASN A 136 -9.20 14.27 4.49
N GLU A 137 -9.13 13.06 3.96
CA GLU A 137 -7.97 12.18 3.99
C GLU A 137 -7.27 12.17 2.63
N ASP A 138 -6.08 11.59 2.57
CA ASP A 138 -5.37 11.38 1.31
C ASP A 138 -6.17 10.47 0.36
N PRO A 139 -6.16 10.70 -0.97
CA PRO A 139 -6.83 9.83 -1.94
C PRO A 139 -6.45 8.34 -1.86
N ASP A 140 -5.27 8.01 -1.38
CA ASP A 140 -4.84 6.62 -1.14
C ASP A 140 -5.67 5.93 -0.04
N PHE A 141 -6.38 6.71 0.77
CA PHE A 141 -7.29 6.19 1.77
C PHE A 141 -8.62 5.70 1.19
N PHE A 142 -8.97 6.10 -0.02
CA PHE A 142 -10.20 5.69 -0.68
C PHE A 142 -10.17 4.20 -1.03
N PHE A 143 -11.34 3.60 -1.16
CA PHE A 143 -11.42 2.27 -1.74
C PHE A 143 -10.99 2.33 -3.20
N SER A 144 -10.09 1.44 -3.60
CA SER A 144 -9.69 1.27 -4.99
C SER A 144 -9.52 -0.22 -5.31
N ARG A 145 -10.02 -0.64 -6.47
CA ARG A 145 -9.88 -2.01 -6.96
C ARG A 145 -9.76 -2.04 -8.48
N ASN A 146 -8.71 -2.68 -8.96
CA ASN A 146 -8.54 -2.96 -10.38
C ASN A 146 -9.50 -4.06 -10.83
N ILE A 147 -10.14 -3.87 -11.97
CA ILE A 147 -11.04 -4.83 -12.62
C ILE A 147 -10.69 -4.95 -14.10
N LYS A 148 -10.81 -6.15 -14.64
CA LYS A 148 -10.68 -6.39 -16.09
C LYS A 148 -12.05 -6.47 -16.73
N ILE A 149 -12.22 -5.75 -17.83
CA ILE A 149 -13.44 -5.79 -18.63
C ILE A 149 -13.06 -6.34 -20.02
N GLY A 150 -13.70 -7.44 -20.41
CA GLY A 150 -13.65 -7.99 -21.76
C GLY A 150 -14.77 -7.43 -22.61
N ASN A 151 -14.60 -7.38 -23.94
CA ASN A 151 -15.69 -7.08 -24.85
C ASN A 151 -15.74 -8.14 -25.98
N SER A 152 -16.80 -8.92 -25.99
CA SER A 152 -16.99 -9.98 -26.99
C SER A 152 -17.47 -9.45 -28.35
N ILE A 153 -18.02 -8.23 -28.40
CA ILE A 153 -18.50 -7.60 -29.64
C ILE A 153 -17.33 -6.98 -30.41
N ASP A 154 -16.30 -6.48 -29.70
CA ASP A 154 -15.04 -6.00 -30.30
C ASP A 154 -14.23 -7.14 -30.95
N ASN A 155 -14.65 -8.38 -30.81
CA ASN A 155 -13.90 -9.57 -31.20
C ASN A 155 -14.14 -10.07 -32.61
N THR A 156 -14.79 -9.29 -33.49
CA THR A 156 -14.74 -9.60 -34.94
C THR A 156 -13.31 -9.46 -35.46
N ILE A 157 -12.54 -8.54 -34.88
CA ILE A 157 -11.08 -8.37 -35.14
C ILE A 157 -10.31 -8.66 -33.88
N VAL A 158 -9.48 -9.69 -33.91
CA VAL A 158 -8.54 -10.03 -32.86
C VAL A 158 -7.18 -9.46 -33.23
N SER A 159 -6.53 -8.79 -32.28
CA SER A 159 -5.17 -8.31 -32.46
C SER A 159 -4.24 -8.78 -31.34
N SER A 160 -3.03 -9.09 -31.72
CA SER A 160 -1.91 -9.38 -30.81
C SER A 160 -0.76 -8.44 -31.11
N ILE A 161 0.05 -8.14 -30.09
CA ILE A 161 1.27 -7.35 -30.23
C ILE A 161 2.47 -8.16 -29.75
N GLU A 162 3.54 -8.08 -30.49
CA GLU A 162 4.85 -8.66 -30.20
C GLU A 162 5.90 -7.57 -30.32
N TYR A 163 6.97 -7.68 -29.55
CA TYR A 163 8.07 -6.72 -29.57
C TYR A 163 9.34 -7.43 -30.01
N GLN A 164 9.96 -6.88 -31.02
CA GLN A 164 11.27 -7.35 -31.51
C GLN A 164 12.30 -6.30 -31.12
N GLN A 165 13.31 -6.71 -30.37
CA GLN A 165 14.46 -5.88 -30.05
C GLN A 165 15.39 -5.88 -31.27
N GLU A 166 15.79 -4.70 -31.74
CA GLU A 166 16.71 -4.51 -32.86
C GLU A 166 18.12 -4.23 -32.37
N ASP A 167 18.25 -3.44 -31.31
CA ASP A 167 19.50 -3.18 -30.55
C ASP A 167 19.15 -2.86 -29.09
N ASP A 168 20.16 -2.43 -28.30
CA ASP A 168 20.00 -2.15 -26.86
C ASP A 168 18.94 -1.08 -26.54
N THR A 169 18.47 -0.32 -27.52
CA THR A 169 17.60 0.85 -27.33
C THR A 169 16.43 0.91 -28.28
N HIS A 170 16.48 0.19 -29.39
CA HIS A 170 15.47 0.23 -30.42
C HIS A 170 14.65 -1.05 -30.44
N TYR A 171 13.34 -0.86 -30.50
CA TYR A 171 12.36 -1.93 -30.56
C TYR A 171 11.37 -1.67 -31.70
N THR A 172 10.93 -2.76 -32.34
CA THR A 172 9.81 -2.72 -33.26
C THR A 172 8.61 -3.43 -32.66
N ALA A 173 7.48 -2.71 -32.56
CA ALA A 173 6.21 -3.30 -32.22
C ALA A 173 5.58 -3.90 -33.48
N LYS A 174 5.37 -5.22 -33.50
CA LYS A 174 4.64 -5.95 -34.52
C LYS A 174 3.23 -6.23 -34.05
N ILE A 175 2.23 -5.76 -34.79
CA ILE A 175 0.82 -5.95 -34.45
C ILE A 175 0.16 -6.80 -35.54
N LYS A 176 -0.41 -7.92 -35.12
CA LYS A 176 -1.17 -8.82 -36.00
C LYS A 176 -2.66 -8.55 -35.84
N PHE A 177 -3.35 -8.52 -36.96
CA PHE A 177 -4.80 -8.44 -37.00
C PHE A 177 -5.36 -9.70 -37.66
N THR A 178 -6.30 -10.36 -37.00
CA THR A 178 -7.01 -11.54 -37.49
C THR A 178 -8.50 -11.37 -37.26
N SER A 179 -9.30 -12.05 -38.04
CA SER A 179 -10.76 -12.10 -37.82
C SER A 179 -11.19 -13.48 -37.34
N ASN A 180 -12.19 -13.53 -36.48
CA ASN A 180 -12.84 -14.78 -36.08
C ASN A 180 -13.55 -15.49 -37.24
N VAL A 181 -13.67 -14.85 -38.40
CA VAL A 181 -14.38 -15.35 -39.62
C VAL A 181 -13.40 -15.74 -40.72
N GLN A 182 -12.15 -16.07 -40.39
CA GLN A 182 -11.11 -16.59 -41.29
C GLN A 182 -10.52 -15.64 -42.34
N ALA A 183 -10.85 -14.37 -42.36
CA ALA A 183 -10.20 -13.43 -43.28
C ALA A 183 -8.91 -12.88 -42.64
N VAL A 184 -7.80 -13.03 -43.37
CA VAL A 184 -6.56 -12.28 -43.05
C VAL A 184 -6.76 -10.85 -43.54
N PHE A 185 -6.46 -9.88 -42.71
CA PHE A 185 -6.51 -8.46 -43.12
C PHE A 185 -5.23 -8.13 -43.93
N GLU A 186 -5.20 -8.54 -45.17
CA GLU A 186 -4.13 -8.22 -46.11
C GLU A 186 -4.32 -6.82 -46.70
N ASN A 187 -3.24 -6.07 -46.92
CA ASN A 187 -3.24 -4.74 -47.55
C ASN A 187 -4.24 -3.73 -46.94
N THR A 188 -4.63 -3.95 -45.69
CA THR A 188 -5.57 -3.11 -44.95
C THR A 188 -4.82 -1.94 -44.32
N THR A 189 -5.36 -0.72 -44.47
CA THR A 189 -4.71 0.47 -43.91
C THR A 189 -5.08 0.66 -42.45
N ILE A 190 -4.05 0.71 -41.59
CA ILE A 190 -4.17 0.94 -40.16
C ILE A 190 -3.57 2.31 -39.84
N LYS A 191 -4.34 3.17 -39.19
CA LYS A 191 -3.84 4.40 -38.56
C LYS A 191 -3.27 4.04 -37.21
N TYR A 192 -2.16 4.67 -36.83
CA TYR A 192 -1.59 4.51 -35.50
C TYR A 192 -1.15 5.82 -34.87
N LEU A 193 -1.20 5.89 -33.54
CA LEU A 193 -0.63 6.92 -32.70
C LEU A 193 0.29 6.25 -31.68
N TYR A 194 1.54 6.69 -31.58
CA TYR A 194 2.41 6.36 -30.48
C TYR A 194 2.46 7.51 -29.50
N LEU A 195 2.13 7.26 -28.25
CA LEU A 195 2.05 8.26 -27.19
C LEU A 195 3.02 7.92 -26.05
N GLU A 196 3.63 8.94 -25.49
CA GLU A 196 4.48 8.88 -24.31
C GLU A 196 4.03 9.94 -23.32
N ASN A 197 3.73 9.54 -22.09
CA ASN A 197 3.16 10.40 -21.04
C ASN A 197 1.97 11.25 -21.54
N GLY A 198 1.09 10.63 -22.34
CA GLY A 198 -0.09 11.26 -22.92
C GLY A 198 0.18 12.17 -24.14
N LYS A 199 1.43 12.42 -24.51
CA LYS A 199 1.79 13.25 -25.68
C LYS A 199 2.07 12.38 -26.91
N ILE A 200 1.51 12.76 -28.05
CA ILE A 200 1.78 12.07 -29.31
C ILE A 200 3.25 12.32 -29.71
N LYS A 201 4.01 11.26 -29.85
CA LYS A 201 5.41 11.26 -30.28
C LYS A 201 5.57 10.83 -31.74
N ASN A 202 4.73 9.92 -32.19
CA ASN A 202 4.71 9.45 -33.58
C ASN A 202 3.28 9.10 -33.99
N LYS A 203 2.98 9.30 -35.27
CA LYS A 203 1.69 8.93 -35.87
C LYS A 203 1.87 8.61 -37.35
N GLY A 204 1.02 7.79 -37.86
CA GLY A 204 1.06 7.44 -39.29
C GLY A 204 -0.02 6.46 -39.72
N LYS A 205 0.18 5.98 -40.94
CA LYS A 205 -0.60 4.87 -41.51
C LYS A 205 0.34 3.78 -41.98
N LYS A 206 -0.01 2.54 -41.74
CA LYS A 206 0.69 1.33 -42.22
C LYS A 206 -0.31 0.44 -42.90
N LYS A 207 0.13 -0.30 -43.92
CA LYS A 207 -0.64 -1.37 -44.52
C LYS A 207 -0.20 -2.70 -43.93
N THR A 208 -1.18 -3.55 -43.69
CA THR A 208 -0.91 -4.94 -43.27
C THR A 208 -0.27 -5.73 -44.40
N ASP A 209 0.63 -6.61 -44.08
CA ASP A 209 1.20 -7.59 -44.99
C ASP A 209 0.21 -8.74 -45.30
N GLU A 210 0.66 -9.73 -46.09
CA GLU A 210 -0.10 -10.92 -46.45
C GLU A 210 -0.56 -11.78 -45.26
N ASN A 211 0.08 -11.64 -44.11
CA ASN A 211 -0.21 -12.35 -42.86
C ASN A 211 -0.96 -11.49 -41.84
N GLY A 212 -1.34 -10.27 -42.22
CA GLY A 212 -2.09 -9.32 -41.38
C GLY A 212 -1.23 -8.56 -40.35
N TRP A 213 0.10 -8.46 -40.55
CA TRP A 213 0.99 -7.73 -39.66
C TRP A 213 1.24 -6.30 -40.10
N ILE A 214 1.40 -5.41 -39.11
CA ILE A 214 2.06 -4.11 -39.28
C ILE A 214 3.29 -4.04 -38.36
N SER A 215 4.29 -3.22 -38.74
CA SER A 215 5.47 -2.96 -37.93
C SER A 215 5.60 -1.46 -37.65
N ILE A 216 5.76 -1.11 -36.38
CA ILE A 216 5.91 0.26 -35.89
C ILE A 216 7.23 0.34 -35.14
N SER A 217 8.19 1.09 -35.68
CA SER A 217 9.46 1.36 -34.99
C SER A 217 9.20 2.27 -33.78
N LEU A 218 9.73 1.89 -32.63
CA LEU A 218 9.61 2.61 -31.38
C LEU A 218 10.91 3.41 -31.17
N PRO A 219 10.83 4.66 -30.72
CA PRO A 219 12.02 5.44 -30.36
C PRO A 219 12.66 4.86 -29.10
N ASP A 220 13.84 5.39 -28.76
CA ASP A 220 14.59 4.99 -27.56
C ASP A 220 13.72 4.85 -26.31
N LEU A 221 13.72 3.66 -25.71
CA LEU A 221 12.89 3.26 -24.60
C LEU A 221 13.64 3.22 -23.25
N LYS A 222 14.82 3.83 -23.16
CA LYS A 222 15.69 3.82 -21.96
C LYS A 222 15.05 4.44 -20.72
N SER A 223 14.21 5.46 -20.88
CA SER A 223 13.58 6.10 -19.74
C SER A 223 12.27 5.44 -19.34
N PRO A 224 11.95 5.28 -18.05
CA PRO A 224 10.64 4.86 -17.61
C PRO A 224 9.61 5.93 -17.99
N ALA A 225 8.66 5.60 -18.85
CA ALA A 225 7.58 6.47 -19.25
C ALA A 225 6.33 5.64 -19.55
N ALA A 226 5.15 6.21 -19.28
CA ALA A 226 3.90 5.59 -19.69
C ALA A 226 3.73 5.68 -21.21
N ARG A 227 3.83 4.56 -21.89
CA ARG A 227 3.81 4.46 -23.35
C ARG A 227 2.64 3.62 -23.82
N ARG A 228 2.04 4.05 -24.94
CA ARG A 228 0.98 3.29 -25.60
C ARG A 228 0.96 3.51 -27.10
N ILE A 229 0.47 2.50 -27.81
CA ILE A 229 0.14 2.56 -29.22
C ILE A 229 -1.39 2.47 -29.35
N GLU A 230 -2.00 3.43 -29.99
CA GLU A 230 -3.39 3.38 -30.37
C GLU A 230 -3.45 3.06 -31.85
N VAL A 231 -4.25 2.05 -32.24
CA VAL A 231 -4.46 1.63 -33.62
C VAL A 231 -5.94 1.72 -33.97
N GLU A 232 -6.22 2.10 -35.24
CA GLU A 232 -7.55 2.22 -35.76
C GLU A 232 -7.55 1.80 -37.24
N PHE A 233 -8.57 1.05 -37.68
CA PHE A 233 -8.75 0.73 -39.08
C PHE A 233 -9.20 1.99 -39.86
N ASP A 234 -8.50 2.29 -40.96
CA ASP A 234 -8.86 3.40 -41.87
C ASP A 234 -9.84 2.94 -42.95
N ASP A 235 -10.80 2.14 -42.57
CA ASP A 235 -11.86 1.61 -43.45
C ASP A 235 -13.21 1.75 -42.74
N PRO A 236 -14.19 2.45 -43.35
CA PRO A 236 -15.51 2.62 -42.74
C PRO A 236 -16.31 1.33 -42.52
N GLN A 237 -15.90 0.22 -43.14
CA GLN A 237 -16.51 -1.09 -42.93
C GLN A 237 -16.14 -1.72 -41.61
N TYR A 238 -15.02 -1.26 -41.00
CA TYR A 238 -14.50 -1.81 -39.77
C TYR A 238 -14.42 -0.75 -38.68
N ILE A 239 -15.31 -0.82 -37.71
CA ILE A 239 -15.23 0.01 -36.51
C ILE A 239 -14.32 -0.71 -35.52
N TYR A 240 -13.00 -0.48 -35.65
CA TYR A 240 -12.03 -1.07 -34.79
C TYR A 240 -11.01 -0.04 -34.28
N LYS A 241 -10.92 0.09 -32.97
CA LYS A 241 -9.90 0.89 -32.29
C LYS A 241 -9.38 0.13 -31.07
N ARG A 242 -8.06 0.05 -30.92
CA ARG A 242 -7.43 -0.61 -29.78
C ARG A 242 -6.21 0.15 -29.29
N THR A 243 -6.01 0.08 -27.98
CA THR A 243 -4.84 0.65 -27.29
C THR A 243 -4.00 -0.48 -26.76
N PHE A 244 -2.70 -0.49 -27.11
CA PHE A 244 -1.69 -1.36 -26.57
C PHE A 244 -0.81 -0.53 -25.64
N TYR A 245 -0.78 -0.87 -24.37
CA TYR A 245 0.15 -0.29 -23.42
C TYR A 245 1.46 -1.05 -23.51
N LEU A 246 2.55 -0.30 -23.71
CA LEU A 246 3.86 -0.91 -23.85
C LEU A 246 4.41 -1.28 -22.46
N PRO A 247 5.05 -2.47 -22.35
CA PRO A 247 5.79 -2.81 -21.14
C PRO A 247 7.01 -1.90 -20.97
N VAL A 248 7.59 -1.91 -19.79
CA VAL A 248 8.93 -1.36 -19.57
C VAL A 248 9.93 -2.39 -20.10
N PHE A 249 10.73 -1.98 -21.09
CA PHE A 249 11.69 -2.88 -21.75
C PHE A 249 13.02 -2.97 -21.03
N THR A 250 13.27 -2.08 -20.09
CA THR A 250 14.47 -2.11 -19.27
C THR A 250 14.38 -3.25 -18.27
N ASN A 251 15.21 -4.27 -18.45
CA ASN A 251 15.31 -5.35 -17.47
C ASN A 251 16.24 -4.93 -16.33
N ASP A 252 15.82 -3.94 -15.56
CA ASP A 252 16.56 -3.39 -14.43
C ASP A 252 15.79 -3.60 -13.12
N PHE A 253 16.47 -3.45 -11.98
CA PHE A 253 15.85 -3.58 -10.68
C PHE A 253 16.55 -2.71 -9.62
N ASP A 254 15.83 -2.41 -8.56
CA ASP A 254 16.30 -1.69 -7.38
C ASP A 254 16.04 -2.49 -6.11
N VAL A 255 16.88 -2.28 -5.10
CA VAL A 255 16.76 -2.89 -3.78
C VAL A 255 16.70 -1.80 -2.72
N LYS A 256 15.63 -1.80 -1.93
CA LYS A 256 15.50 -0.93 -0.77
C LYS A 256 15.69 -1.72 0.50
N PHE A 257 16.41 -1.13 1.45
CA PHE A 257 16.72 -1.73 2.76
C PHE A 257 15.96 -1.03 3.87
N PHE A 258 15.51 -1.82 4.85
CA PHE A 258 14.71 -1.39 5.98
C PHE A 258 15.29 -2.01 7.26
N PRO A 259 16.28 -1.37 7.89
CA PRO A 259 16.79 -1.82 9.17
C PRO A 259 15.69 -1.86 10.23
N GLU A 260 15.67 -2.92 11.04
CA GLU A 260 14.71 -3.05 12.12
C GLU A 260 14.91 -1.94 13.16
N GLY A 261 13.80 -1.28 13.52
CA GLY A 261 13.83 -0.11 14.41
C GLY A 261 14.01 1.23 13.69
N GLY A 262 14.19 1.23 12.35
CA GLY A 262 14.21 2.41 11.49
C GLY A 262 15.61 2.84 11.02
N ALA A 263 16.66 2.66 11.81
CA ALA A 263 18.04 3.04 11.48
C ALA A 263 19.00 1.85 11.52
N LEU A 264 20.03 1.88 10.68
CA LEU A 264 21.14 0.92 10.78
C LEU A 264 22.08 1.41 11.89
N LEU A 265 22.15 0.64 12.98
CA LEU A 265 22.90 0.97 14.18
C LEU A 265 24.03 -0.04 14.42
N SER A 266 25.08 0.39 15.12
CA SER A 266 26.14 -0.48 15.60
C SER A 266 25.66 -1.25 16.84
N ILE A 267 24.74 -2.21 16.63
CA ILE A 267 24.17 -3.12 17.64
C ILE A 267 24.24 -4.57 17.15
N PRO A 268 24.34 -5.55 18.06
CA PRO A 268 24.40 -6.95 17.68
C PRO A 268 23.07 -7.45 17.10
N HIS A 269 23.16 -8.40 16.18
CA HIS A 269 22.03 -9.14 15.60
C HIS A 269 20.91 -8.26 15.02
N GLN A 270 21.29 -7.12 14.40
CA GLN A 270 20.29 -6.26 13.77
C GLN A 270 19.75 -6.91 12.49
N ASN A 271 18.44 -6.99 12.40
CA ASN A 271 17.75 -7.44 11.21
C ASN A 271 17.62 -6.31 10.19
N VAL A 272 17.85 -6.63 8.93
CA VAL A 272 17.63 -5.72 7.80
C VAL A 272 16.70 -6.40 6.81
N ALA A 273 15.47 -5.90 6.74
CA ALA A 273 14.54 -6.33 5.69
C ALA A 273 14.90 -5.63 4.37
N PHE A 274 14.55 -6.26 3.26
CA PHE A 274 14.72 -5.66 1.94
C PHE A 274 13.51 -5.91 1.03
N LYS A 275 13.38 -5.04 0.02
CA LYS A 275 12.37 -5.15 -1.04
C LYS A 275 13.03 -4.91 -2.39
N VAL A 276 12.79 -5.83 -3.31
CA VAL A 276 13.26 -5.75 -4.70
C VAL A 276 12.11 -5.42 -5.62
N GLN A 277 12.33 -4.43 -6.49
CA GLN A 277 11.36 -4.00 -7.47
C GLN A 277 12.04 -3.83 -8.84
N GLY A 278 11.46 -4.42 -9.86
CA GLY A 278 11.87 -4.23 -11.25
C GLY A 278 11.51 -2.85 -11.79
N ALA A 279 12.14 -2.46 -12.88
CA ALA A 279 11.82 -1.24 -13.61
C ALA A 279 10.35 -1.20 -14.09
N ASP A 280 9.73 -2.36 -14.26
CA ASP A 280 8.31 -2.55 -14.59
C ASP A 280 7.36 -2.31 -13.41
N GLY A 281 7.89 -2.06 -12.20
CA GLY A 281 7.14 -1.86 -10.97
C GLY A 281 6.73 -3.16 -10.27
N PHE A 282 6.98 -4.33 -10.87
CA PHE A 282 6.71 -5.61 -10.24
C PHE A 282 7.85 -6.06 -9.33
N SER A 283 7.52 -6.93 -8.39
CA SER A 283 8.53 -7.55 -7.53
C SER A 283 9.41 -8.49 -8.33
N LYS A 284 10.72 -8.51 -8.02
CA LYS A 284 11.66 -9.48 -8.56
C LYS A 284 12.28 -10.30 -7.44
N GLU A 285 12.46 -11.60 -7.69
CA GLU A 285 13.17 -12.49 -6.77
C GLU A 285 14.67 -12.34 -6.98
N VAL A 286 15.42 -12.31 -5.90
CA VAL A 286 16.88 -12.21 -5.90
C VAL A 286 17.51 -13.17 -4.89
N GLU A 287 18.74 -13.54 -5.17
CA GLU A 287 19.70 -14.10 -4.23
C GLU A 287 20.97 -13.24 -4.21
N GLY A 288 21.71 -13.25 -3.13
CA GLY A 288 22.90 -12.40 -3.03
C GLY A 288 23.72 -12.59 -1.79
N PHE A 289 24.75 -11.75 -1.67
CA PHE A 289 25.69 -11.74 -0.57
C PHE A 289 25.87 -10.33 -0.02
N LEU A 290 26.03 -10.25 1.29
CA LEU A 290 26.39 -9.04 2.01
C LEU A 290 27.90 -8.99 2.21
N PHE A 291 28.49 -7.83 1.99
CA PHE A 291 29.92 -7.56 2.10
C PHE A 291 30.19 -6.35 3.00
N ASN A 292 31.36 -6.34 3.65
CA ASN A 292 31.92 -5.15 4.29
C ASN A 292 32.72 -4.30 3.24
N SER A 293 33.29 -3.17 3.67
CA SER A 293 34.11 -2.30 2.84
C SER A 293 35.36 -2.96 2.28
N LYS A 294 35.87 -4.00 2.96
CA LYS A 294 37.08 -4.75 2.54
C LYS A 294 36.76 -5.83 1.50
N GLY A 295 35.48 -6.09 1.23
CA GLY A 295 35.04 -7.14 0.32
C GLY A 295 34.91 -8.52 0.96
N ASP A 296 34.98 -8.61 2.28
CA ASP A 296 34.73 -9.89 2.97
C ASP A 296 33.24 -10.19 2.94
N THR A 297 32.89 -11.43 2.59
CA THR A 297 31.50 -11.91 2.60
C THR A 297 31.06 -12.19 4.03
N LEU A 298 29.99 -11.54 4.45
CA LEU A 298 29.44 -11.66 5.82
C LEU A 298 28.32 -12.67 5.90
N THR A 299 27.37 -12.63 4.98
CA THR A 299 26.25 -13.57 4.91
C THR A 299 25.67 -13.62 3.51
N ASN A 300 24.85 -14.62 3.24
CA ASN A 300 24.02 -14.69 2.03
C ASN A 300 22.58 -14.34 2.38
N PHE A 301 21.80 -13.95 1.37
CA PHE A 301 20.37 -13.68 1.51
C PHE A 301 19.61 -14.06 0.25
N ARG A 302 18.31 -14.23 0.37
CA ARG A 302 17.40 -14.47 -0.77
C ARG A 302 16.03 -13.88 -0.49
N SER A 303 15.29 -13.60 -1.53
CA SER A 303 13.88 -13.28 -1.43
C SER A 303 13.06 -14.48 -0.92
N GLU A 304 12.13 -14.22 -0.02
CA GLU A 304 11.23 -15.22 0.56
C GLU A 304 9.81 -15.10 -0.03
N HIS A 305 9.37 -13.87 -0.30
CA HIS A 305 8.03 -13.62 -0.82
C HIS A 305 7.96 -12.29 -1.58
N ASN A 306 7.55 -12.33 -2.84
CA ASN A 306 7.33 -11.13 -3.67
C ASN A 306 8.51 -10.14 -3.62
N GLY A 307 9.74 -10.62 -3.79
CA GLY A 307 10.95 -9.79 -3.75
C GLY A 307 11.29 -9.23 -2.37
N MET A 308 10.64 -9.68 -1.32
CA MET A 308 10.96 -9.32 0.06
C MET A 308 11.77 -10.44 0.72
N GLY A 309 12.67 -10.04 1.61
CA GLY A 309 13.45 -10.93 2.44
C GLY A 309 14.05 -10.18 3.61
N ILE A 310 14.81 -10.91 4.41
CA ILE A 310 15.48 -10.40 5.61
C ILE A 310 16.84 -11.07 5.76
N PHE A 311 17.81 -10.34 6.24
CA PHE A 311 19.07 -10.89 6.73
C PHE A 311 19.45 -10.23 8.06
N THR A 312 20.26 -10.92 8.85
CA THR A 312 20.76 -10.42 10.13
C THR A 312 22.25 -10.11 10.00
N MET A 313 22.71 -9.01 10.59
CA MET A 313 24.09 -8.60 10.58
C MET A 313 24.50 -8.00 11.91
N ASN A 314 25.82 -7.83 12.11
CA ASN A 314 26.42 -7.12 13.24
C ASN A 314 27.17 -5.89 12.68
N PRO A 315 26.51 -4.74 12.54
CA PRO A 315 27.14 -3.54 12.03
C PRO A 315 28.22 -3.02 13.00
N VAL A 316 29.29 -2.47 12.47
CA VAL A 316 30.40 -1.90 13.22
C VAL A 316 30.53 -0.43 12.86
N ASP A 317 30.74 0.43 13.86
CA ASP A 317 30.92 1.86 13.67
C ASP A 317 32.00 2.19 12.62
N ASN A 318 31.72 3.20 11.80
CA ASN A 318 32.61 3.68 10.72
C ASN A 318 32.88 2.66 9.60
N GLU A 319 32.09 1.57 9.53
CA GLU A 319 32.15 0.60 8.45
C GLU A 319 31.05 0.89 7.42
N THR A 320 31.29 0.49 6.17
CA THR A 320 30.27 0.55 5.11
C THR A 320 29.99 -0.85 4.59
N TYR A 321 28.74 -1.07 4.20
CA TYR A 321 28.27 -2.37 3.76
C TYR A 321 27.57 -2.25 2.41
N TYR A 322 27.69 -3.29 1.61
CA TYR A 322 26.96 -3.39 0.36
C TYR A 322 26.53 -4.82 0.10
N VAL A 323 25.53 -4.99 -0.71
CA VAL A 323 25.13 -6.29 -1.23
C VAL A 323 25.43 -6.39 -2.71
N THR A 324 25.70 -7.61 -3.18
CA THR A 324 25.50 -7.99 -4.56
C THR A 324 24.25 -8.84 -4.64
N ALA A 325 23.29 -8.42 -5.46
CA ALA A 325 22.03 -9.12 -5.67
C ALA A 325 21.93 -9.58 -7.12
N ARG A 326 21.51 -10.83 -7.32
CA ARG A 326 21.33 -11.45 -8.64
C ARG A 326 19.87 -11.86 -8.79
N THR A 327 19.26 -11.49 -9.91
CA THR A 327 17.92 -11.93 -10.31
C THR A 327 17.97 -13.27 -11.00
N ASN A 328 16.81 -13.94 -11.11
CA ASN A 328 16.65 -15.17 -11.90
C ASN A 328 17.05 -14.99 -13.37
N ASP A 329 16.92 -13.78 -13.92
CA ASP A 329 17.35 -13.40 -15.27
C ASP A 329 18.86 -13.16 -15.37
N SER A 330 19.63 -13.55 -14.35
CA SER A 330 21.09 -13.44 -14.28
C SER A 330 21.68 -12.01 -14.29
N ILE A 331 20.87 -11.00 -14.00
CA ILE A 331 21.36 -9.64 -13.81
C ILE A 331 21.90 -9.51 -12.39
N THR A 332 23.17 -9.11 -12.28
CA THR A 332 23.82 -8.88 -10.98
C THR A 332 24.11 -7.41 -10.81
N LYS A 333 23.72 -6.85 -9.67
CA LYS A 333 23.98 -5.44 -9.31
C LYS A 333 24.47 -5.33 -7.87
N ARG A 334 25.22 -4.26 -7.62
CA ARG A 334 25.64 -3.84 -6.30
C ARG A 334 24.71 -2.75 -5.76
N PHE A 335 24.36 -2.86 -4.48
CA PHE A 335 23.59 -1.85 -3.75
C PHE A 335 24.25 -1.58 -2.39
N ASP A 336 24.49 -0.33 -2.09
CA ASP A 336 25.04 0.04 -0.79
C ASP A 336 23.92 0.07 0.26
N LEU A 337 24.23 -0.39 1.48
CA LEU A 337 23.32 -0.29 2.61
C LEU A 337 23.23 1.16 3.10
N PRO A 338 22.19 1.53 3.87
CA PRO A 338 22.17 2.80 4.58
C PRO A 338 23.41 3.00 5.44
N ALA A 339 23.83 4.22 5.62
CA ALA A 339 24.93 4.55 6.52
C ALA A 339 24.57 4.15 7.97
N ILE A 340 25.59 3.73 8.73
CA ILE A 340 25.41 3.43 10.15
C ILE A 340 25.26 4.75 10.90
N GLU A 341 24.20 4.85 11.69
CA GLU A 341 24.03 5.97 12.60
C GLU A 341 24.84 5.71 13.90
N PRO A 342 25.71 6.62 14.30
CA PRO A 342 26.62 6.39 15.44
C PRO A 342 25.90 6.39 16.77
N LYS A 343 24.71 6.95 16.85
CA LYS A 343 23.87 7.03 18.04
C LYS A 343 22.43 6.65 17.72
N GLY A 344 21.86 5.79 18.54
CA GLY A 344 20.47 5.42 18.38
C GLY A 344 20.01 4.36 19.37
N ILE A 345 18.69 4.23 19.45
CA ILE A 345 18.00 3.19 20.23
C ILE A 345 17.09 2.46 19.24
N SER A 346 17.12 1.15 19.25
CA SER A 346 16.30 0.30 18.38
C SER A 346 15.40 -0.62 19.18
N ILE A 347 14.21 -0.86 18.69
CA ILE A 347 13.30 -1.89 19.16
C ILE A 347 13.18 -3.00 18.12
N ALA A 348 13.56 -4.22 18.51
CA ALA A 348 13.29 -5.43 17.77
C ALA A 348 12.03 -6.10 18.33
N MET A 349 11.17 -6.62 17.45
CA MET A 349 9.92 -7.24 17.89
C MET A 349 9.63 -8.50 17.09
N SER A 350 9.06 -9.49 17.78
CA SER A 350 8.56 -10.72 17.17
C SER A 350 7.17 -11.06 17.70
N HIS A 351 6.34 -11.62 16.84
CA HIS A 351 5.01 -12.12 17.20
C HIS A 351 4.95 -13.63 16.92
N TYR A 352 4.72 -14.40 17.95
CA TYR A 352 4.56 -15.84 17.84
C TYR A 352 3.38 -16.32 18.67
N LYS A 353 2.45 -17.00 18.04
CA LYS A 353 1.16 -17.40 18.63
C LYS A 353 0.43 -16.15 19.17
N GLN A 354 0.18 -16.09 20.47
CA GLN A 354 -0.50 -14.99 21.16
C GLN A 354 0.45 -14.11 21.98
N GLU A 355 1.75 -14.19 21.71
CA GLU A 355 2.77 -13.47 22.47
C GLU A 355 3.58 -12.56 21.55
N ILE A 356 3.58 -11.27 21.85
CA ILE A 356 4.45 -10.27 21.24
C ILE A 356 5.64 -10.07 22.20
N ARG A 357 6.84 -10.29 21.69
CA ARG A 357 8.11 -10.08 22.41
C ARG A 357 8.81 -8.88 21.86
N TYR A 358 9.49 -8.13 22.72
CA TYR A 358 10.34 -7.02 22.31
C TYR A 358 11.70 -7.07 23.00
N GLU A 359 12.69 -6.56 22.30
CA GLU A 359 14.03 -6.30 22.79
C GLU A 359 14.44 -4.88 22.38
N ILE A 360 15.02 -4.13 23.31
CA ILE A 360 15.48 -2.76 23.09
C ILE A 360 16.99 -2.74 23.24
N GLN A 361 17.67 -2.24 22.23
CA GLN A 361 19.11 -2.11 22.19
C GLN A 361 19.50 -0.66 21.89
N LYS A 362 20.67 -0.25 22.29
CA LYS A 362 21.25 1.05 21.97
C LYS A 362 22.70 0.91 21.56
N THR A 363 23.21 1.87 20.82
CA THR A 363 24.65 1.95 20.54
C THR A 363 25.41 2.28 21.82
N GLU A 364 26.69 1.89 21.90
CA GLU A 364 27.52 2.15 23.08
C GLU A 364 27.61 3.64 23.43
N THR A 365 27.66 4.49 22.42
CA THR A 365 27.79 5.94 22.54
C THR A 365 26.48 6.67 22.86
N THR A 366 25.34 5.96 22.89
CA THR A 366 24.04 6.53 23.20
C THR A 366 23.73 6.42 24.68
N GLU A 367 23.36 7.54 25.29
CA GLU A 367 22.84 7.53 26.66
C GLU A 367 21.35 7.20 26.66
N TRP A 368 20.86 6.52 27.70
CA TRP A 368 19.43 6.33 27.87
C TRP A 368 18.76 7.68 28.15
N PRO A 369 17.58 7.97 27.58
CA PRO A 369 16.80 9.13 27.98
C PRO A 369 16.43 9.03 29.49
N GLN A 370 16.08 10.15 30.12
CA GLN A 370 15.68 10.17 31.52
C GLN A 370 14.46 9.27 31.78
N LYS A 371 13.54 9.25 30.79
CA LYS A 371 12.40 8.35 30.78
C LYS A 371 12.20 7.80 29.36
N LEU A 372 11.94 6.52 29.29
CA LEU A 372 11.65 5.80 28.07
C LEU A 372 10.24 5.21 28.18
N PHE A 373 9.45 5.36 27.12
CA PHE A 373 8.09 4.83 27.06
C PHE A 373 7.90 3.95 25.83
N LEU A 374 7.13 2.88 26.02
CA LEU A 374 6.57 2.11 24.91
C LEU A 374 5.13 2.59 24.67
N LEU A 375 4.91 3.15 23.52
CA LEU A 375 3.60 3.52 23.00
C LEU A 375 3.16 2.50 21.96
N ALA A 376 1.91 2.06 22.02
CA ALA A 376 1.34 1.24 20.95
C ALA A 376 -0.09 1.66 20.64
N HIS A 377 -0.41 1.73 19.35
CA HIS A 377 -1.77 2.02 18.89
C HIS A 377 -2.13 1.17 17.66
N THR A 378 -3.42 0.88 17.49
CA THR A 378 -3.98 0.24 16.30
C THR A 378 -4.98 1.19 15.65
N ARG A 379 -4.75 1.58 14.40
CA ARG A 379 -5.62 2.51 13.64
C ARG A 379 -5.90 3.85 14.34
N GLY A 380 -4.96 4.34 15.18
CA GLY A 380 -5.13 5.56 15.95
C GLY A 380 -5.82 5.38 17.31
N LYS A 381 -6.19 4.16 17.69
CA LYS A 381 -6.65 3.84 19.05
C LYS A 381 -5.47 3.46 19.93
N LEU A 382 -5.20 4.25 20.96
CA LEU A 382 -4.14 3.98 21.92
C LEU A 382 -4.44 2.69 22.70
N ALA A 383 -3.48 1.76 22.69
CA ALA A 383 -3.55 0.51 23.43
C ALA A 383 -2.61 0.51 24.64
N ILE A 384 -1.39 1.02 24.46
CA ILE A 384 -0.34 1.04 25.51
C ILE A 384 0.37 2.39 25.48
N LEU A 385 0.62 2.93 26.67
CA LEU A 385 1.59 3.97 26.94
C LEU A 385 2.19 3.69 28.32
N GLN A 386 3.30 2.96 28.34
CA GLN A 386 3.90 2.49 29.58
C GLN A 386 5.38 2.87 29.67
N PRO A 387 5.89 3.21 30.85
CA PRO A 387 7.31 3.44 31.05
C PRO A 387 8.09 2.13 30.89
N ILE A 388 9.28 2.23 30.28
CA ILE A 388 10.24 1.15 30.16
C ILE A 388 11.40 1.42 31.14
N ASN A 389 11.76 0.41 31.91
CA ASN A 389 12.98 0.46 32.71
C ASN A 389 14.19 0.18 31.81
N PRO A 390 15.15 1.10 31.67
CA PRO A 390 16.37 0.88 30.89
C PRO A 390 17.23 -0.30 31.35
N GLU A 391 17.07 -0.75 32.59
CA GLU A 391 17.75 -1.97 33.10
C GLU A 391 17.07 -3.27 32.62
N ARG A 392 15.85 -3.17 32.11
CA ARG A 392 15.08 -4.31 31.65
C ARG A 392 14.61 -4.06 30.20
N THR A 393 15.54 -4.23 29.28
CA THR A 393 15.39 -3.90 27.86
C THR A 393 14.61 -4.94 27.04
N PHE A 394 14.13 -6.01 27.66
CA PHE A 394 13.30 -7.03 27.00
C PHE A 394 11.99 -7.26 27.75
N GLY A 395 10.98 -7.64 27.03
CA GLY A 395 9.68 -7.94 27.61
C GLY A 395 8.76 -8.70 26.65
N LYS A 396 7.59 -9.04 27.18
CA LYS A 396 6.54 -9.72 26.43
C LYS A 396 5.17 -9.24 26.87
N MET A 397 4.22 -9.34 25.96
CA MET A 397 2.82 -8.99 26.17
C MET A 397 1.91 -9.92 25.38
N ASN A 398 0.69 -10.10 25.86
CA ASN A 398 -0.30 -10.87 25.13
C ASN A 398 -0.91 -10.00 24.02
N ASP A 399 -1.10 -10.56 22.83
CA ASP A 399 -1.64 -9.84 21.69
C ASP A 399 -3.13 -9.48 21.82
N SER A 400 -3.85 -10.12 22.76
CA SER A 400 -5.22 -9.76 23.12
C SER A 400 -5.40 -8.35 23.68
N LEU A 401 -4.30 -7.67 24.06
CA LEU A 401 -4.30 -6.26 24.42
C LEU A 401 -4.58 -5.34 23.23
N PHE A 402 -4.41 -5.84 22.02
CA PHE A 402 -4.51 -5.07 20.78
C PHE A 402 -5.73 -5.47 19.97
N THR A 403 -6.25 -4.53 19.21
CA THR A 403 -7.28 -4.82 18.23
C THR A 403 -6.63 -5.50 17.03
N GLU A 404 -7.35 -6.38 16.35
CA GLU A 404 -6.91 -7.00 15.09
C GLU A 404 -6.40 -5.96 14.07
N GLY A 405 -5.40 -6.33 13.27
CA GLY A 405 -4.79 -5.49 12.27
C GLY A 405 -3.36 -5.07 12.62
N ILE A 406 -2.87 -4.02 11.97
CA ILE A 406 -1.52 -3.54 12.19
C ILE A 406 -1.48 -2.66 13.43
N THR A 407 -0.71 -3.08 14.42
CA THR A 407 -0.39 -2.29 15.61
C THR A 407 0.97 -1.63 15.40
N HIS A 408 1.02 -0.33 15.61
CA HIS A 408 2.22 0.48 15.55
C HIS A 408 2.80 0.64 16.97
N PHE A 409 3.99 0.14 17.18
CA PHE A 409 4.77 0.28 18.41
C PHE A 409 5.83 1.35 18.20
N MET A 410 5.99 2.24 19.17
CA MET A 410 7.00 3.29 19.17
C MET A 410 7.69 3.38 20.53
N LEU A 411 9.00 3.50 20.52
CA LEU A 411 9.76 3.98 21.67
C LEU A 411 9.82 5.50 21.62
N ILE A 412 9.46 6.14 22.72
CA ILE A 412 9.49 7.60 22.82
C ILE A 412 10.22 8.04 24.10
N ASP A 413 10.86 9.19 24.05
CA ASP A 413 11.50 9.83 25.21
C ASP A 413 10.49 10.64 26.07
N GLU A 414 11.00 11.32 27.10
CA GLU A 414 10.17 12.18 27.97
C GLU A 414 9.67 13.46 27.31
N GLN A 415 10.20 13.83 26.13
CA GLN A 415 9.71 14.93 25.32
C GLN A 415 8.66 14.47 24.30
N GLY A 416 8.50 13.14 24.09
CA GLY A 416 7.61 12.56 23.10
C GLY A 416 8.24 12.39 21.73
N ASN A 417 9.57 12.50 21.60
CA ASN A 417 10.27 12.22 20.36
C ASN A 417 10.29 10.71 20.11
N ALA A 418 9.96 10.30 18.88
CA ALA A 418 10.09 8.92 18.46
C ALA A 418 11.57 8.53 18.28
N LEU A 419 11.99 7.49 18.97
CA LEU A 419 13.36 6.97 18.94
C LEU A 419 13.47 5.75 18.03
N SER A 420 12.45 4.92 18.01
CA SER A 420 12.40 3.70 17.21
C SER A 420 10.96 3.24 17.05
N GLU A 421 10.66 2.56 15.94
CA GLU A 421 9.30 2.10 15.66
C GLU A 421 9.25 0.71 15.02
N ARG A 422 8.13 0.00 15.21
CA ARG A 422 7.88 -1.31 14.64
C ARG A 422 6.38 -1.53 14.40
N LEU A 423 6.06 -2.11 13.26
CA LEU A 423 4.69 -2.54 12.91
C LEU A 423 4.57 -4.05 13.15
N ILE A 424 3.52 -4.45 13.87
CA ILE A 424 3.19 -5.87 14.12
C ILE A 424 1.75 -6.11 13.69
N PHE A 425 1.55 -7.17 12.90
CA PHE A 425 0.20 -7.62 12.56
C PHE A 425 -0.35 -8.50 13.69
N VAL A 426 -1.52 -8.13 14.21
CA VAL A 426 -2.28 -8.90 15.20
C VAL A 426 -3.46 -9.57 14.48
N PRO A 427 -3.52 -10.91 14.45
CA PRO A 427 -4.61 -11.61 13.77
C PRO A 427 -5.92 -11.54 14.57
N ASP A 428 -7.04 -11.72 13.89
CA ASP A 428 -8.32 -11.96 14.55
C ASP A 428 -8.30 -13.37 15.19
N HIS A 429 -8.44 -13.44 16.51
CA HIS A 429 -8.51 -14.71 17.25
C HIS A 429 -9.90 -15.36 17.27
N LYS A 430 -10.91 -14.65 16.77
CA LYS A 430 -12.28 -15.13 16.68
C LYS A 430 -12.81 -14.98 15.25
N PRO A 431 -12.19 -15.66 14.26
CA PRO A 431 -12.69 -15.58 12.91
C PRO A 431 -14.14 -16.05 12.87
N ASN A 432 -14.98 -15.31 12.15
CA ASN A 432 -16.37 -15.71 11.91
C ASN A 432 -16.37 -17.08 11.24
N GLN A 433 -16.94 -18.07 11.92
CA GLN A 433 -17.10 -19.41 11.37
C GLN A 433 -18.39 -19.44 10.56
N TRP A 434 -18.25 -19.49 9.24
CA TRP A 434 -19.36 -19.73 8.34
C TRP A 434 -19.50 -21.23 8.11
N GLN A 435 -20.71 -21.75 8.28
CA GLN A 435 -21.03 -23.10 7.88
C GLN A 435 -21.83 -23.04 6.58
N ILE A 436 -21.31 -23.67 5.54
CA ILE A 436 -21.98 -23.78 4.25
C ILE A 436 -22.32 -25.25 4.05
N THR A 437 -23.60 -25.52 3.87
CA THR A 437 -24.09 -26.87 3.61
C THR A 437 -24.95 -26.88 2.35
N THR A 438 -24.93 -27.99 1.63
CA THR A 438 -25.79 -28.25 0.48
C THR A 438 -26.88 -29.21 0.85
N ASP A 439 -28.04 -29.15 0.20
CA ASP A 439 -29.17 -30.07 0.40
C ASP A 439 -28.86 -31.51 -0.08
N GLN A 440 -27.86 -31.67 -0.96
CA GLN A 440 -27.40 -32.97 -1.46
C GLN A 440 -25.86 -33.02 -1.51
N PRO A 441 -25.26 -34.21 -1.39
CA PRO A 441 -23.79 -34.36 -1.47
C PRO A 441 -23.25 -34.29 -2.91
N THR A 442 -24.07 -34.56 -3.92
CA THR A 442 -23.73 -34.56 -5.34
C THR A 442 -24.92 -34.09 -6.18
N TYR A 443 -24.66 -33.48 -7.32
CA TYR A 443 -25.68 -32.96 -8.23
C TYR A 443 -25.43 -33.41 -9.65
N GLY A 444 -26.50 -33.61 -10.41
CA GLY A 444 -26.46 -33.79 -11.85
C GLY A 444 -26.16 -32.49 -12.59
N LYS A 445 -25.86 -32.58 -13.91
CA LYS A 445 -25.66 -31.40 -14.75
C LYS A 445 -26.94 -30.56 -14.79
N ARG A 446 -26.82 -29.24 -14.48
CA ARG A 446 -27.90 -28.23 -14.47
C ARG A 446 -28.99 -28.49 -13.41
N GLU A 447 -28.72 -29.33 -12.42
CA GLU A 447 -29.62 -29.55 -11.28
C GLU A 447 -29.61 -28.34 -10.35
N LYS A 448 -30.73 -28.08 -9.70
CA LYS A 448 -30.86 -26.99 -8.72
C LYS A 448 -30.06 -27.34 -7.46
N VAL A 449 -29.21 -26.45 -7.05
CA VAL A 449 -28.44 -26.54 -5.79
C VAL A 449 -29.03 -25.57 -4.77
N SER A 450 -29.40 -26.09 -3.60
CA SER A 450 -29.81 -25.26 -2.47
C SER A 450 -28.66 -25.14 -1.46
N LEU A 451 -28.22 -23.93 -1.18
CA LEU A 451 -27.17 -23.64 -0.21
C LEU A 451 -27.79 -23.08 1.07
N GLN A 452 -27.39 -23.63 2.20
CA GLN A 452 -27.64 -23.02 3.50
C GLN A 452 -26.35 -22.44 4.05
N ILE A 453 -26.36 -21.14 4.38
CA ILE A 453 -25.22 -20.41 4.94
C ILE A 453 -25.61 -19.95 6.33
N ALA A 454 -24.89 -20.42 7.34
CA ALA A 454 -25.09 -20.04 8.73
C ALA A 454 -23.80 -19.45 9.31
N ALA A 455 -23.92 -18.35 10.06
CA ALA A 455 -22.84 -17.84 10.90
C ALA A 455 -22.95 -18.55 12.27
N LYS A 456 -21.83 -19.06 12.79
CA LYS A 456 -21.71 -19.58 14.15
C LYS A 456 -21.28 -18.50 15.12
#